data_c3c5d5b0c0447a42cf3c0a50c9e29026
#
_entry.id   c3c5d5b0c0447a42cf3c0a50c9e29026
#
_cell.length_a   1.000
_cell.length_b   1.000
_cell.length_c   1.000
_cell.angle_alpha   90.00
_cell.angle_beta   90.00
_cell.angle_gamma   90.00
#
_symmetry.space_group_name_H-M   'P 1'
#
loop_
_entity.id
_entity.type
_entity.pdbx_description
1 polymer ?
#
loop_
_entity_poly.entity_id
_entity_poly.type
_entity_poly.pdbx_seq_one_letter_code
_entity_poly.pdbx_strand_id
1 'polypeptide(L)'
;MKHSVKRVAAIHDLSGFGRASLTAIIPILSSMGVQVCPLPTAILSNHTGGFDTFSFVDFTDHMQDYIDHWKELNIDFDCIYSGFLGSERQIEIVSGFIDDFGTEDNMVVIDPVLGDNGNLYSTMDQGSVSYTHLTLPTNSL
;
A
#
# COMPACT_ATOMS: atom_id res chain seq x y z
N MET A 1 -0.13 -0.12 -24.36
CA MET A 1 -1.58 -0.11 -24.73
C MET A 1 -2.36 0.36 -23.52
N LYS A 2 -3.13 1.41 -23.64
CA LYS A 2 -3.98 1.84 -22.53
C LYS A 2 -5.11 0.82 -22.32
N HIS A 3 -5.23 0.30 -21.11
CA HIS A 3 -6.31 -0.62 -20.76
C HIS A 3 -7.65 0.09 -20.77
N SER A 4 -8.72 -0.62 -21.14
CA SER A 4 -10.08 -0.09 -21.09
C SER A 4 -10.54 0.18 -19.63
N VAL A 5 -9.98 -0.57 -18.69
CA VAL A 5 -10.24 -0.42 -17.25
C VAL A 5 -8.97 0.10 -16.58
N LYS A 6 -9.10 1.16 -15.80
CA LYS A 6 -8.00 1.71 -15.02
C LYS A 6 -7.57 0.74 -13.92
N ARG A 7 -6.27 0.65 -13.69
CA ARG A 7 -5.66 -0.25 -12.69
C ARG A 7 -5.00 0.55 -11.57
N VAL A 8 -5.26 0.14 -10.34
CA VAL A 8 -4.63 0.70 -9.15
C VAL A 8 -3.87 -0.38 -8.41
N ALA A 9 -2.57 -0.18 -8.23
CA ALA A 9 -1.79 -0.97 -7.29
C ALA A 9 -2.10 -0.44 -5.88
N ALA A 10 -2.77 -1.24 -5.05
CA ALA A 10 -3.17 -0.85 -3.71
C ALA A 10 -2.28 -1.57 -2.67
N ILE A 11 -1.35 -0.83 -2.08
CA ILE A 11 -0.34 -1.34 -1.16
C ILE A 11 -0.78 -1.01 0.27
N HIS A 12 -1.52 -1.91 0.89
CA HIS A 12 -2.16 -1.73 2.18
C HIS A 12 -2.24 -3.06 2.94
N ASP A 13 -2.52 -2.99 4.23
CA ASP A 13 -2.87 -4.16 5.01
C ASP A 13 -4.25 -4.70 4.64
N LEU A 14 -4.46 -5.97 4.94
CA LEU A 14 -5.74 -6.66 4.80
C LEU A 14 -6.26 -7.06 6.17
N SER A 15 -7.35 -6.46 6.60
CA SER A 15 -8.06 -6.82 7.83
C SER A 15 -9.24 -7.72 7.51
N GLY A 16 -9.34 -8.87 8.20
CA GLY A 16 -10.43 -9.82 7.98
C GLY A 16 -11.76 -9.28 8.46
N PHE A 17 -11.80 -8.75 9.68
CA PHE A 17 -12.99 -8.13 10.26
C PHE A 17 -12.80 -6.63 10.37
N GLY A 18 -13.80 -5.90 9.91
CA GLY A 18 -13.78 -4.44 9.86
C GLY A 18 -13.57 -3.92 8.44
N ARG A 19 -14.15 -2.75 8.18
CA ARG A 19 -14.07 -2.09 6.87
C ARG A 19 -12.94 -1.07 6.88
N ALA A 20 -11.72 -1.56 6.71
CA ALA A 20 -10.53 -0.73 6.73
C ALA A 20 -9.52 -1.25 5.71
N SER A 21 -8.64 -0.37 5.25
CA SER A 21 -7.56 -0.69 4.32
C SER A 21 -8.08 -1.46 3.10
N LEU A 22 -7.50 -2.58 2.71
CA LEU A 22 -7.90 -3.31 1.49
C LEU A 22 -9.37 -3.74 1.50
N THR A 23 -9.94 -4.09 2.66
CA THR A 23 -11.35 -4.50 2.73
C THR A 23 -12.33 -3.36 2.44
N ALA A 24 -11.90 -2.11 2.59
CA ALA A 24 -12.66 -0.93 2.17
C ALA A 24 -12.28 -0.48 0.76
N ILE A 25 -11.00 -0.46 0.43
CA ILE A 25 -10.47 0.04 -0.84
C ILE A 25 -10.98 -0.79 -2.02
N ILE A 26 -10.92 -2.12 -1.92
CA ILE A 26 -11.31 -3.02 -3.01
C ILE A 26 -12.77 -2.79 -3.44
N PRO A 27 -13.77 -2.85 -2.54
CA PRO A 27 -15.16 -2.65 -2.96
C PRO A 27 -15.44 -1.23 -3.42
N ILE A 28 -14.85 -0.22 -2.79
CA ILE A 28 -15.08 1.19 -3.16
C ILE A 28 -14.57 1.46 -4.57
N LEU A 29 -13.31 1.18 -4.84
CA LEU A 29 -12.72 1.44 -6.16
C LEU A 29 -13.31 0.53 -7.23
N SER A 30 -13.62 -0.72 -6.91
CA SER A 30 -14.26 -1.64 -7.85
C SER A 30 -15.65 -1.15 -8.27
N SER A 31 -16.43 -0.58 -7.34
CA SER A 31 -17.73 0.02 -7.65
C SER A 31 -17.62 1.25 -8.55
N MET A 32 -16.46 1.89 -8.59
CA MET A 32 -16.16 3.01 -9.49
C MET A 32 -15.63 2.55 -10.85
N GLY A 33 -15.59 1.25 -11.12
CA GLY A 33 -15.10 0.69 -12.38
C GLY A 33 -13.58 0.60 -12.50
N VAL A 34 -12.87 0.61 -11.39
CA VAL A 34 -11.41 0.50 -11.34
C VAL A 34 -11.00 -0.92 -10.95
N GLN A 35 -10.02 -1.49 -11.63
CA GLN A 35 -9.41 -2.74 -11.22
C GLN A 35 -8.42 -2.47 -10.10
N VAL A 36 -8.70 -2.99 -8.91
CA VAL A 36 -7.77 -2.93 -7.79
C VAL A 36 -6.84 -4.13 -7.83
N CYS A 37 -5.54 -3.88 -7.78
CA CYS A 37 -4.51 -4.91 -7.74
C CYS A 37 -3.84 -4.84 -6.36
N PRO A 38 -4.28 -5.65 -5.38
CA PRO A 38 -3.79 -5.53 -4.02
C PRO A 38 -2.40 -6.14 -3.84
N LEU A 39 -1.53 -5.39 -3.16
CA LEU A 39 -0.27 -5.87 -2.61
C LEU A 39 -0.36 -5.75 -1.08
N PRO A 40 -0.63 -6.85 -0.36
CA PRO A 40 -0.75 -6.80 1.08
C PRO A 40 0.58 -6.49 1.75
N THR A 41 0.55 -5.64 2.79
CA THR A 41 1.70 -5.37 3.66
C THR A 41 1.66 -6.22 4.93
N ALA A 42 0.45 -6.53 5.39
CA ALA A 42 0.17 -7.37 6.55
C ALA A 42 -1.22 -7.95 6.42
N ILE A 43 -1.47 -9.06 7.09
CA ILE A 43 -2.80 -9.66 7.19
C ILE A 43 -3.17 -9.69 8.67
N LEU A 44 -4.30 -9.09 9.02
CA LEU A 44 -4.81 -8.99 10.38
C LEU A 44 -6.17 -9.69 10.50
N SER A 45 -6.42 -10.30 11.65
CA SER A 45 -7.73 -10.90 11.92
C SER A 45 -8.85 -9.84 11.94
N ASN A 46 -8.54 -8.64 12.40
CA ASN A 46 -9.44 -7.49 12.49
C ASN A 46 -8.63 -6.20 12.42
N HIS A 47 -9.28 -5.10 12.08
CA HIS A 47 -8.63 -3.80 12.17
C HIS A 47 -8.33 -3.45 13.65
N THR A 48 -7.35 -2.60 13.88
CA THR A 48 -6.84 -2.34 15.24
C THR A 48 -7.68 -1.35 16.04
N GLY A 49 -8.49 -0.54 15.37
CA GLY A 49 -9.33 0.45 16.03
C GLY A 49 -10.55 -0.19 16.70
N GLY A 50 -10.73 0.04 18.01
CA GLY A 50 -11.86 -0.45 18.76
C GLY A 50 -11.76 -1.90 19.26
N PHE A 51 -10.60 -2.54 19.09
CA PHE A 51 -10.33 -3.89 19.57
C PHE A 51 -9.04 -3.91 20.39
N ASP A 52 -9.05 -4.64 21.50
CA ASP A 52 -7.89 -4.73 22.38
C ASP A 52 -6.82 -5.69 21.84
N THR A 53 -7.21 -6.65 21.04
CA THR A 53 -6.31 -7.68 20.50
C THR A 53 -6.60 -7.98 19.04
N PHE A 54 -5.60 -8.46 18.33
CA PHE A 54 -5.71 -8.91 16.95
C PHE A 54 -4.62 -9.94 16.65
N SER A 55 -4.87 -10.82 15.69
CA SER A 55 -3.84 -11.67 15.10
C SER A 55 -3.19 -10.94 13.94
N PHE A 56 -1.89 -11.04 13.81
CA PHE A 56 -1.11 -10.27 12.84
C PHE A 56 -0.11 -11.16 12.12
N VAL A 57 -0.10 -11.09 10.81
CA VAL A 57 0.91 -11.72 9.95
C VAL A 57 1.60 -10.64 9.14
N ASP A 58 2.90 -10.45 9.38
CA ASP A 58 3.74 -9.56 8.60
C ASP A 58 4.00 -10.17 7.21
N PHE A 59 3.71 -9.43 6.16
CA PHE A 59 3.87 -9.92 4.79
C PHE A 59 5.18 -9.46 4.14
N THR A 60 6.04 -8.76 4.86
CA THR A 60 7.26 -8.13 4.32
C THR A 60 8.12 -9.09 3.51
N ASP A 61 8.39 -10.30 4.03
CA ASP A 61 9.26 -11.28 3.39
C ASP A 61 8.71 -11.84 2.07
N HIS A 62 7.43 -11.62 1.80
CA HIS A 62 6.75 -12.09 0.58
C HIS A 62 6.51 -10.97 -0.43
N MET A 63 6.65 -9.72 -0.03
CA MET A 63 6.30 -8.56 -0.88
C MET A 63 7.20 -8.49 -2.11
N GLN A 64 8.50 -8.71 -1.96
CA GLN A 64 9.43 -8.57 -3.08
C GLN A 64 9.19 -9.64 -4.15
N ASP A 65 8.98 -10.90 -3.77
CA ASP A 65 8.66 -11.98 -4.72
C ASP A 65 7.36 -11.68 -5.48
N TYR A 66 6.39 -11.13 -4.78
CA TYR A 66 5.10 -10.70 -5.34
C TYR A 66 5.29 -9.61 -6.40
N ILE A 67 6.11 -8.60 -6.09
CA ILE A 67 6.43 -7.49 -6.98
C ILE A 67 7.22 -7.97 -8.19
N ASP A 68 8.23 -8.81 -7.97
CA ASP A 68 9.08 -9.35 -9.04
C ASP A 68 8.26 -10.15 -10.05
N HIS A 69 7.28 -10.91 -9.57
CA HIS A 69 6.36 -11.64 -10.45
C HIS A 69 5.48 -10.69 -11.29
N TRP A 70 5.00 -9.60 -10.69
CA TRP A 70 4.28 -8.59 -11.45
C TRP A 70 5.14 -7.94 -12.54
N LYS A 71 6.44 -7.77 -12.29
CA LYS A 71 7.40 -7.29 -13.30
C LYS A 71 7.57 -8.30 -14.44
N GLU A 72 7.69 -9.59 -14.10
CA GLU A 72 7.76 -10.67 -15.10
C GLU A 72 6.53 -10.72 -15.98
N LEU A 73 5.36 -10.46 -15.43
CA LEU A 73 4.10 -10.41 -16.15
C LEU A 73 3.91 -9.11 -16.95
N ASN A 74 4.84 -8.18 -16.86
CA ASN A 74 4.77 -6.85 -17.50
C ASN A 74 3.47 -6.09 -17.14
N ILE A 75 3.04 -6.18 -15.90
CA ILE A 75 1.86 -5.46 -15.42
C ILE A 75 2.21 -3.99 -15.27
N ASP A 76 1.30 -3.13 -15.66
CA ASP A 76 1.37 -1.69 -15.48
C ASP A 76 0.15 -1.16 -14.71
N PHE A 77 0.29 0.03 -14.15
CA PHE A 77 -0.73 0.65 -13.31
C PHE A 77 -0.99 2.10 -13.74
N ASP A 78 -2.24 2.53 -13.64
CA ASP A 78 -2.61 3.94 -13.81
C ASP A 78 -2.42 4.72 -12.51
N CYS A 79 -2.45 4.05 -11.38
CA CYS A 79 -2.24 4.64 -10.06
C CYS A 79 -1.53 3.66 -9.13
N ILE A 80 -0.64 4.19 -8.31
CA ILE A 80 -0.02 3.48 -7.18
C ILE A 80 -0.54 4.15 -5.91
N TYR A 81 -1.21 3.39 -5.06
CA TYR A 81 -1.78 3.91 -3.82
C TYR A 81 -1.28 3.10 -2.63
N SER A 82 -0.48 3.72 -1.76
CA SER A 82 0.05 3.09 -0.57
C SER A 82 -0.52 3.70 0.71
N GLY A 83 -0.69 2.85 1.72
CA GLY A 83 -1.20 3.21 3.03
C GLY A 83 -0.28 2.70 4.15
N PHE A 84 -0.83 1.92 5.07
CA PHE A 84 -0.09 1.40 6.22
C PHE A 84 1.14 0.57 5.79
N LEU A 85 2.31 0.96 6.30
CA LEU A 85 3.56 0.23 6.19
C LEU A 85 4.09 -0.08 7.59
N GLY A 86 4.39 -1.35 7.85
CA GLY A 86 4.70 -1.85 9.18
C GLY A 86 6.17 -1.67 9.60
N SER A 87 7.07 -1.26 8.70
CA SER A 87 8.50 -1.18 8.99
C SER A 87 9.24 -0.30 7.97
N GLU A 88 10.46 0.13 8.32
CA GLU A 88 11.36 0.80 7.37
C GLU A 88 11.65 -0.06 6.14
N ARG A 89 11.80 -1.37 6.32
CA ARG A 89 12.00 -2.30 5.20
C ARG A 89 10.84 -2.26 4.21
N GLN A 90 9.61 -2.16 4.68
CA GLN A 90 8.44 -1.99 3.81
C GLN A 90 8.48 -0.64 3.08
N ILE A 91 8.92 0.42 3.74
CA ILE A 91 9.11 1.73 3.11
C ILE A 91 10.11 1.64 1.96
N GLU A 92 11.22 0.96 2.14
CA GLU A 92 12.21 0.72 1.09
C GLU A 92 11.63 -0.09 -0.07
N ILE A 93 10.87 -1.15 0.23
CA ILE A 93 10.20 -1.98 -0.79
C ILE A 93 9.21 -1.16 -1.61
N VAL A 94 8.40 -0.33 -0.96
CA VAL A 94 7.42 0.53 -1.64
C VAL A 94 8.12 1.62 -2.44
N SER A 95 9.20 2.19 -1.93
CA SER A 95 10.03 3.13 -2.69
C SER A 95 10.56 2.49 -3.97
N GLY A 96 11.10 1.27 -3.88
CA GLY A 96 11.53 0.49 -5.04
C GLY A 96 10.39 0.18 -6.01
N PHE A 97 9.20 -0.11 -5.50
CA PHE A 97 8.00 -0.30 -6.31
C PHE A 97 7.66 0.96 -7.11
N ILE A 98 7.71 2.12 -6.48
CA ILE A 98 7.46 3.40 -7.14
C ILE A 98 8.54 3.66 -8.20
N ASP A 99 9.80 3.34 -7.93
CA ASP A 99 10.87 3.48 -8.92
C ASP A 99 10.65 2.57 -10.13
N ASP A 100 10.18 1.33 -9.92
CA ASP A 100 9.99 0.35 -10.98
C ASP A 100 8.72 0.60 -11.82
N PHE A 101 7.62 0.99 -11.18
CA PHE A 101 6.30 1.12 -11.81
C PHE A 101 5.82 2.56 -11.99
N GLY A 102 6.48 3.52 -11.32
CA GLY A 102 6.17 4.94 -11.46
C GLY A 102 6.56 5.47 -12.84
N THR A 103 5.68 6.27 -13.44
CA THR A 103 5.89 6.92 -14.73
C THR A 103 5.39 8.35 -14.66
N GLU A 104 5.67 9.15 -15.70
CA GLU A 104 5.13 10.50 -15.82
C GLU A 104 3.60 10.52 -15.97
N ASP A 105 3.03 9.40 -16.44
CA ASP A 105 1.61 9.30 -16.78
C ASP A 105 0.75 8.71 -15.66
N ASN A 106 1.34 8.04 -14.67
CA ASN A 106 0.55 7.45 -13.60
C ASN A 106 0.54 8.33 -12.33
N MET A 107 -0.51 8.19 -11.56
CA MET A 107 -0.65 8.89 -10.28
C MET A 107 -0.01 8.07 -9.16
N VAL A 108 0.69 8.74 -8.26
CA VAL A 108 1.15 8.11 -7.02
C VAL A 108 0.52 8.84 -5.84
N VAL A 109 -0.22 8.07 -5.04
CA VAL A 109 -0.88 8.55 -3.83
C VAL A 109 -0.25 7.82 -2.65
N ILE A 110 0.33 8.58 -1.74
CA ILE A 110 0.94 8.06 -0.52
C ILE A 110 0.16 8.59 0.67
N ASP A 111 -0.46 7.69 1.42
CA ASP A 111 -1.12 8.00 2.68
C ASP A 111 -0.26 7.47 3.83
N PRO A 112 0.55 8.33 4.47
CA PRO A 112 1.46 7.90 5.52
C PRO A 112 0.69 7.64 6.83
N VAL A 113 0.04 6.49 6.91
CA VAL A 113 -0.78 6.09 8.05
C VAL A 113 0.13 5.71 9.22
N LEU A 114 0.49 6.68 10.04
CA LEU A 114 1.44 6.51 11.15
C LEU A 114 0.77 6.44 12.52
N GLY A 115 -0.39 7.04 12.67
CA GLY A 115 -1.05 7.14 13.97
C GLY A 115 -2.45 7.73 13.89
N ASP A 116 -3.07 7.85 15.03
CA ASP A 116 -4.41 8.42 15.18
C ASP A 116 -4.49 9.24 16.46
N ASN A 117 -5.32 10.29 16.45
CA ASN A 117 -5.54 11.19 17.59
C ASN A 117 -4.24 11.71 18.25
N GLY A 118 -3.21 12.00 17.45
CA GLY A 118 -1.93 12.51 17.93
C GLY A 118 -0.97 11.47 18.49
N ASN A 119 -1.31 10.19 18.43
CA ASN A 119 -0.47 9.09 18.89
C ASN A 119 -0.05 8.19 17.74
N LEU A 120 1.22 7.76 17.74
CA LEU A 120 1.69 6.74 16.79
C LEU A 120 1.03 5.39 17.09
N TYR A 121 0.75 4.61 16.04
CA TYR A 121 0.36 3.22 16.23
C TYR A 121 1.50 2.42 16.90
N SER A 122 1.15 1.41 17.67
CA SER A 122 2.11 0.59 18.42
C SER A 122 3.16 -0.12 17.57
N THR A 123 2.89 -0.28 16.28
CA THR A 123 3.79 -0.88 15.30
C THR A 123 4.73 0.13 14.65
N MET A 124 4.59 1.43 14.97
CA MET A 124 5.34 2.52 14.37
C MET A 124 6.45 3.00 15.30
N ASP A 125 7.56 3.41 14.70
CA ASP A 125 8.69 4.03 15.37
C ASP A 125 9.11 5.31 14.64
N GLN A 126 10.19 5.97 15.12
CA GLN A 126 10.69 7.17 14.47
C GLN A 126 11.24 6.92 13.07
N GLY A 127 11.76 5.72 12.79
CA GLY A 127 12.20 5.34 11.46
C GLY A 127 11.05 5.33 10.45
N SER A 128 9.86 4.91 10.88
CA SER A 128 8.66 4.91 10.04
C SER A 128 8.23 6.31 9.60
N VAL A 129 8.62 7.36 10.33
CA VAL A 129 8.32 8.75 9.96
C VAL A 129 8.95 9.12 8.60
N SER A 130 10.05 8.47 8.20
CA SER A 130 10.66 8.68 6.90
C SER A 130 9.72 8.41 5.72
N TYR A 131 8.67 7.62 5.94
CA TYR A 131 7.63 7.36 4.93
C TYR A 131 6.94 8.65 4.46
N THR A 132 6.81 9.65 5.33
CA THR A 132 6.21 10.93 4.97
C THR A 132 7.04 11.71 3.96
N HIS A 133 8.30 11.31 3.75
CA HIS A 133 9.24 11.96 2.84
C HIS A 133 9.40 11.22 1.51
N LEU A 134 8.62 10.17 1.25
CA LEU A 134 8.64 9.49 -0.04
C LEU A 134 8.21 10.45 -1.14
N THR A 135 9.03 10.53 -2.19
CA THR A 135 8.76 11.35 -3.36
C THR A 135 8.99 10.54 -4.62
N LEU A 136 8.39 10.98 -5.72
CA LEU A 136 8.64 10.37 -7.01
C LEU A 136 10.06 10.67 -7.49
N PRO A 137 10.73 9.73 -8.18
CA PRO A 137 12.05 9.96 -8.75
C PRO A 137 12.09 11.13 -9.74
N THR A 138 10.98 11.36 -10.42
CA THR A 138 10.82 12.43 -11.40
C THR A 138 10.15 13.67 -10.82
N ASN A 139 10.11 13.80 -9.52
CA ASN A 139 9.42 14.88 -8.86
C ASN A 139 10.05 16.22 -9.22
N SER A 140 9.27 17.05 -9.86
CA SER A 140 9.64 18.39 -10.30
C SER A 140 9.00 19.51 -9.48
N LEU A 141 8.33 19.16 -8.42
CA LEU A 141 7.63 20.16 -7.58
C LEU A 141 8.53 20.76 -6.52
#